data_7b95257b0ca85357d8469707e7e3b742
#
_entry.id   7b95257b0ca85357d8469707e7e3b742
#
_cell.length_a   1.000
_cell.length_b   1.000
_cell.length_c   1.000
_cell.angle_alpha   90.00
_cell.angle_beta   90.00
_cell.angle_gamma   90.00
#
_symmetry.space_group_name_H-M   'P 1'
#
loop_
_entity.id
_entity.type
_entity.pdbx_description
1 polymer ?
#
loop_
_entity_poly.entity_id
_entity_poly.type
_entity_poly.pdbx_seq_one_letter_code
_entity_poly.pdbx_strand_id
1 'polypeptide(L)'
;MQTLCVVGDDATAVATELVAGIGERHDGRVAAVEYQSDVESDARDAAHPAADCRFTLGGDGQWRGEGADRSLVDQLDALAPDYEYAVVAGGSHHRLPAVVVGDVEPEPANIVAEAPTADAVDTADLAARIDDFEPHVTLETLVAEAKASPLAERAGAIATFTGQVRVKDSPDDSRTEHLAFEKYEDVAAERMAAISDELTDREGVFEVLMHHRVGVMEAGEDIVFVVVLAGHREEAFRT
;
A
#
# COMPACT_ATOMS: atom_id res chain seq x y z
N MET A 1 3.04 -2.04 -4.87
CA MET A 1 1.73 -2.38 -5.47
C MET A 1 1.02 -1.10 -5.85
N GLN A 2 0.66 -0.92 -7.11
CA GLN A 2 -0.17 0.22 -7.54
C GLN A 2 -1.61 0.01 -7.08
N THR A 3 -2.24 1.06 -6.54
CA THR A 3 -3.56 0.92 -5.92
C THR A 3 -4.47 2.04 -6.38
N LEU A 4 -5.74 1.72 -6.66
CA LEU A 4 -6.77 2.68 -7.01
C LEU A 4 -8.06 2.37 -6.25
N CYS A 5 -8.63 3.37 -5.59
CA CYS A 5 -9.91 3.26 -4.91
C CYS A 5 -11.03 3.86 -5.76
N VAL A 6 -12.19 3.26 -5.77
CA VAL A 6 -13.42 3.80 -6.38
C VAL A 6 -14.45 3.97 -5.28
N VAL A 7 -14.94 5.18 -5.09
CA VAL A 7 -15.94 5.51 -4.07
C VAL A 7 -17.16 6.18 -4.70
N GLY A 8 -18.33 5.97 -4.11
CA GLY A 8 -19.58 6.55 -4.55
C GLY A 8 -20.47 5.59 -5.33
N ASP A 9 -21.30 6.14 -6.20
CA ASP A 9 -22.32 5.41 -6.92
C ASP A 9 -21.73 4.36 -7.86
N ASP A 10 -22.27 3.14 -7.85
CA ASP A 10 -21.84 2.04 -8.72
C ASP A 10 -20.33 1.73 -8.67
N ALA A 11 -19.66 2.02 -7.55
CA ALA A 11 -18.21 1.84 -7.37
C ALA A 11 -17.73 0.43 -7.77
N THR A 12 -18.49 -0.62 -7.44
CA THR A 12 -18.16 -2.01 -7.80
C THR A 12 -18.16 -2.24 -9.33
N ALA A 13 -19.05 -1.60 -10.06
CA ALA A 13 -19.10 -1.72 -11.52
C ALA A 13 -17.86 -1.06 -12.15
N VAL A 14 -17.54 0.16 -11.75
CA VAL A 14 -16.34 0.89 -12.21
C VAL A 14 -15.06 0.13 -11.84
N ALA A 15 -14.96 -0.36 -10.61
CA ALA A 15 -13.81 -1.16 -10.18
C ALA A 15 -13.64 -2.45 -11.00
N THR A 16 -14.74 -3.11 -11.36
CA THR A 16 -14.71 -4.30 -12.22
C THR A 16 -14.15 -4.00 -13.60
N GLU A 17 -14.54 -2.87 -14.20
CA GLU A 17 -13.99 -2.43 -15.49
C GLU A 17 -12.51 -2.06 -15.40
N LEU A 18 -12.11 -1.38 -14.32
CA LEU A 18 -10.70 -1.05 -14.06
C LEU A 18 -9.85 -2.30 -13.92
N VAL A 19 -10.29 -3.29 -13.13
CA VAL A 19 -9.58 -4.59 -12.99
C VAL A 19 -9.38 -5.25 -14.35
N ALA A 20 -10.43 -5.30 -15.19
CA ALA A 20 -10.34 -5.86 -16.53
C ALA A 20 -9.37 -5.05 -17.41
N GLY A 21 -9.49 -3.71 -17.40
CA GLY A 21 -8.65 -2.81 -18.17
C GLY A 21 -7.16 -2.85 -17.78
N ILE A 22 -6.85 -2.99 -16.49
CA ILE A 22 -5.48 -3.16 -15.98
C ILE A 22 -4.94 -4.53 -16.43
N GLY A 23 -5.68 -5.62 -16.21
CA GLY A 23 -5.25 -6.97 -16.58
C GLY A 23 -5.04 -7.17 -18.09
N GLU A 24 -5.67 -6.35 -18.95
CA GLU A 24 -5.45 -6.37 -20.40
C GLU A 24 -4.19 -5.60 -20.84
N ARG A 25 -3.76 -4.61 -20.07
CA ARG A 25 -2.70 -3.66 -20.46
C ARG A 25 -1.37 -3.90 -19.78
N HIS A 26 -1.40 -4.43 -18.58
CA HIS A 26 -0.22 -4.57 -17.74
C HIS A 26 0.06 -6.05 -17.45
N ASP A 27 1.33 -6.41 -17.47
CA ASP A 27 1.77 -7.71 -16.98
C ASP A 27 1.83 -7.64 -15.45
N GLY A 28 1.10 -8.51 -14.77
CA GLY A 28 1.06 -8.55 -13.31
C GLY A 28 -0.26 -9.06 -12.76
N ARG A 29 -0.26 -9.37 -11.47
CA ARG A 29 -1.45 -9.87 -10.77
C ARG A 29 -2.26 -8.70 -10.26
N VAL A 30 -3.57 -8.73 -10.50
CA VAL A 30 -4.50 -7.70 -10.05
C VAL A 30 -5.37 -8.26 -8.92
N ALA A 31 -5.42 -7.57 -7.79
CA ALA A 31 -6.34 -7.85 -6.70
C ALA A 31 -7.58 -6.95 -6.79
N ALA A 32 -8.76 -7.51 -6.55
CA ALA A 32 -9.98 -6.75 -6.36
C ALA A 32 -10.40 -6.83 -4.89
N VAL A 33 -10.68 -5.69 -4.28
CA VAL A 33 -11.12 -5.57 -2.89
C VAL A 33 -12.47 -4.86 -2.85
N GLU A 34 -13.49 -5.50 -2.29
CA GLU A 34 -14.76 -4.86 -1.99
C GLU A 34 -14.78 -4.45 -0.52
N TYR A 35 -14.91 -3.15 -0.26
CA TYR A 35 -15.01 -2.59 1.08
C TYR A 35 -16.42 -2.07 1.31
N GLN A 36 -17.07 -2.55 2.35
CA GLN A 36 -18.44 -2.17 2.71
C GLN A 36 -18.44 -1.74 4.18
N SER A 37 -18.43 -0.44 4.42
CA SER A 37 -18.37 0.14 5.78
C SER A 37 -19.57 -0.21 6.67
N ASP A 38 -20.74 -0.47 6.06
CA ASP A 38 -22.03 -0.59 6.75
C ASP A 38 -22.57 -2.03 6.82
N VAL A 39 -21.79 -3.01 6.36
CA VAL A 39 -22.18 -4.42 6.40
C VAL A 39 -21.56 -5.10 7.60
N GLU A 40 -22.36 -5.41 8.61
CA GLU A 40 -22.01 -6.46 9.56
C GLU A 40 -21.93 -7.77 8.76
N SER A 41 -20.69 -8.23 8.51
CA SER A 41 -20.53 -9.49 7.78
C SER A 41 -21.16 -10.63 8.59
N ASP A 42 -22.11 -11.35 7.99
CA ASP A 42 -22.68 -12.59 8.54
C ASP A 42 -21.65 -13.74 8.61
N ALA A 43 -20.37 -13.42 8.53
CA ALA A 43 -19.22 -14.34 8.43
C ALA A 43 -19.02 -15.25 9.66
N ARG A 44 -19.91 -15.18 10.66
CA ARG A 44 -19.88 -16.06 11.85
C ARG A 44 -20.67 -17.35 11.70
N ASP A 45 -20.89 -17.85 10.49
CA ASP A 45 -21.53 -19.15 10.33
C ASP A 45 -20.52 -20.30 10.60
N ALA A 46 -20.74 -20.87 11.64
CA ALA A 46 -20.05 -21.48 12.71
C ALA A 46 -19.59 -22.94 12.47
N ALA A 47 -18.75 -23.21 11.47
CA ALA A 47 -18.01 -24.48 11.52
C ALA A 47 -16.90 -24.47 12.61
N HIS A 48 -16.42 -23.27 13.00
CA HIS A 48 -15.40 -23.09 14.05
C HIS A 48 -15.68 -21.83 14.88
N PRO A 49 -16.66 -21.83 15.78
CA PRO A 49 -17.13 -20.64 16.51
C PRO A 49 -16.09 -20.01 17.46
N ALA A 50 -14.97 -20.68 17.69
CA ALA A 50 -13.86 -20.17 18.51
C ALA A 50 -12.68 -19.70 17.68
N ALA A 51 -12.76 -19.69 16.35
CA ALA A 51 -11.72 -19.19 15.49
C ALA A 51 -12.01 -17.74 15.08
N ASP A 52 -11.03 -16.85 15.25
CA ASP A 52 -11.11 -15.44 14.86
C ASP A 52 -10.99 -15.27 13.33
N CYS A 53 -10.36 -16.23 12.66
CA CYS A 53 -10.29 -16.29 11.21
C CYS A 53 -10.38 -17.73 10.69
N ARG A 54 -10.79 -17.88 9.43
CA ARG A 54 -10.91 -19.16 8.75
C ARG A 54 -10.39 -19.05 7.33
N PHE A 55 -9.56 -19.99 6.92
CA PHE A 55 -9.11 -20.15 5.55
C PHE A 55 -9.56 -21.50 4.99
N THR A 56 -10.08 -21.47 3.77
CA THR A 56 -10.36 -22.70 3.01
C THR A 56 -9.43 -22.71 1.80
N LEU A 57 -8.64 -23.78 1.67
CA LEU A 57 -7.67 -23.97 0.60
C LEU A 57 -8.14 -25.15 -0.26
N GLY A 58 -8.28 -24.93 -1.57
CA GLY A 58 -8.58 -25.97 -2.55
C GLY A 58 -7.29 -26.63 -3.04
N GLY A 59 -7.39 -27.91 -3.43
CA GLY A 59 -6.27 -28.62 -4.04
C GLY A 59 -5.86 -28.09 -5.42
N ASP A 60 -6.66 -27.21 -6.00
CA ASP A 60 -6.43 -26.49 -7.25
C ASP A 60 -5.73 -25.14 -7.04
N GLY A 61 -5.37 -24.79 -5.79
CA GLY A 61 -4.74 -23.54 -5.43
C GLY A 61 -5.72 -22.39 -5.18
N GLN A 62 -7.04 -22.59 -5.34
CA GLN A 62 -8.02 -21.58 -4.95
C GLN A 62 -8.14 -21.50 -3.43
N TRP A 63 -8.41 -20.32 -2.92
CA TRP A 63 -8.58 -20.10 -1.48
C TRP A 63 -9.66 -19.06 -1.19
N ARG A 64 -10.23 -19.16 0.01
CA ARG A 64 -11.16 -18.19 0.58
C ARG A 64 -10.78 -17.94 2.04
N GLY A 65 -10.76 -16.67 2.46
CA GLY A 65 -10.53 -16.25 3.83
C GLY A 65 -11.74 -15.52 4.40
N GLU A 66 -12.03 -15.75 5.67
CA GLU A 66 -13.06 -15.06 6.43
C GLU A 66 -12.49 -14.75 7.82
N GLY A 67 -12.78 -13.57 8.36
CA GLY A 67 -12.27 -13.19 9.69
C GLY A 67 -12.84 -11.86 10.15
N ALA A 68 -12.36 -11.37 11.30
CA ALA A 68 -12.73 -10.10 11.88
C ALA A 68 -11.51 -9.20 12.09
N ASP A 69 -11.78 -7.94 12.45
CA ASP A 69 -10.77 -6.96 12.91
C ASP A 69 -9.65 -6.63 11.90
N ARG A 70 -9.92 -6.74 10.59
CA ARG A 70 -9.00 -6.35 9.52
C ARG A 70 -9.43 -5.02 8.91
N SER A 71 -8.57 -4.02 8.93
CA SER A 71 -8.79 -2.75 8.22
C SER A 71 -8.52 -2.88 6.72
N LEU A 72 -8.93 -1.87 5.93
CA LEU A 72 -8.60 -1.79 4.51
C LEU A 72 -7.08 -1.78 4.31
N VAL A 73 -6.35 -1.02 5.13
CA VAL A 73 -4.88 -0.91 5.05
C VAL A 73 -4.23 -2.25 5.34
N ASP A 74 -4.64 -2.96 6.40
CA ASP A 74 -4.13 -4.32 6.71
C ASP A 74 -4.35 -5.29 5.55
N GLN A 75 -5.50 -5.15 4.84
CA GLN A 75 -5.77 -5.98 3.67
C GLN A 75 -4.83 -5.66 2.52
N LEU A 76 -4.59 -4.38 2.25
CA LEU A 76 -3.68 -3.94 1.19
C LEU A 76 -2.22 -4.28 1.51
N ASP A 77 -1.80 -4.11 2.77
CA ASP A 77 -0.46 -4.53 3.21
C ASP A 77 -0.25 -6.03 3.00
N ALA A 78 -1.27 -6.85 3.29
CA ALA A 78 -1.19 -8.29 3.08
C ALA A 78 -1.17 -8.71 1.59
N LEU A 79 -1.74 -7.89 0.70
CA LEU A 79 -1.75 -8.15 -0.75
C LEU A 79 -0.48 -7.64 -1.44
N ALA A 80 0.11 -6.57 -0.94
CA ALA A 80 1.21 -5.86 -1.59
C ALA A 80 2.43 -6.72 -1.99
N PRO A 81 2.85 -7.76 -1.24
CA PRO A 81 3.94 -8.64 -1.64
C PRO A 81 3.66 -9.55 -2.83
N ASP A 82 2.38 -9.84 -3.10
CA ASP A 82 1.96 -10.86 -4.05
C ASP A 82 1.25 -10.29 -5.30
N TYR A 83 0.88 -9.01 -5.29
CA TYR A 83 0.13 -8.35 -6.34
C TYR A 83 0.79 -7.04 -6.76
N GLU A 84 0.89 -6.82 -8.06
CA GLU A 84 1.39 -5.57 -8.64
C GLU A 84 0.33 -4.47 -8.62
N TYR A 85 -0.96 -4.86 -8.70
CA TYR A 85 -2.09 -3.94 -8.77
C TYR A 85 -3.19 -4.33 -7.80
N ALA A 86 -3.89 -3.32 -7.25
CA ALA A 86 -5.11 -3.53 -6.46
C ALA A 86 -6.16 -2.46 -6.78
N VAL A 87 -7.40 -2.88 -6.97
CA VAL A 87 -8.54 -1.97 -7.11
C VAL A 87 -9.51 -2.21 -5.96
N VAL A 88 -9.81 -1.13 -5.24
CA VAL A 88 -10.74 -1.13 -4.10
C VAL A 88 -12.07 -0.53 -4.53
N ALA A 89 -13.17 -1.22 -4.30
CA ALA A 89 -14.52 -0.70 -4.52
C ALA A 89 -15.20 -0.40 -3.19
N GLY A 90 -15.85 0.76 -3.09
CA GLY A 90 -16.71 1.15 -1.96
C GLY A 90 -15.99 1.76 -0.77
N GLY A 91 -14.67 1.88 -0.80
CA GLY A 91 -13.90 2.48 0.28
C GLY A 91 -12.64 3.18 -0.20
N SER A 92 -12.12 4.05 0.64
CA SER A 92 -10.88 4.77 0.41
C SER A 92 -10.09 4.93 1.71
N HIS A 93 -8.85 5.27 1.57
CA HIS A 93 -7.99 5.70 2.65
C HIS A 93 -7.30 7.00 2.24
N HIS A 94 -7.06 7.90 3.17
CA HIS A 94 -6.54 9.25 2.90
C HIS A 94 -5.23 9.30 2.09
N ARG A 95 -4.48 8.21 2.02
CA ARG A 95 -3.23 8.10 1.24
C ARG A 95 -3.39 7.46 -0.14
N LEU A 96 -4.53 6.83 -0.40
CA LEU A 96 -4.72 6.05 -1.62
C LEU A 96 -5.35 6.91 -2.72
N PRO A 97 -4.88 6.79 -3.97
CA PRO A 97 -5.54 7.43 -5.11
C PRO A 97 -6.99 7.01 -5.22
N ALA A 98 -7.89 7.97 -5.35
CA ALA A 98 -9.33 7.73 -5.36
C ALA A 98 -10.02 8.30 -6.61
N VAL A 99 -10.92 7.52 -7.19
CA VAL A 99 -11.90 7.93 -8.19
C VAL A 99 -13.24 8.13 -7.48
N VAL A 100 -13.80 9.33 -7.59
CA VAL A 100 -15.07 9.70 -6.99
C VAL A 100 -16.18 9.65 -8.03
N VAL A 101 -17.26 8.94 -7.73
CA VAL A 101 -18.44 8.83 -8.60
C VAL A 101 -19.66 9.37 -7.87
N GLY A 102 -20.23 10.46 -8.41
CA GLY A 102 -21.32 11.19 -7.77
C GLY A 102 -20.87 12.03 -6.58
N ASP A 103 -21.77 12.27 -5.63
CA ASP A 103 -21.48 13.03 -4.41
C ASP A 103 -21.09 12.08 -3.27
N VAL A 104 -19.89 12.26 -2.72
CA VAL A 104 -19.36 11.42 -1.64
C VAL A 104 -18.97 12.29 -0.45
N GLU A 105 -19.44 11.93 0.74
CA GLU A 105 -19.07 12.56 2.01
C GLU A 105 -18.70 11.50 3.07
N PRO A 106 -17.53 11.63 3.75
CA PRO A 106 -16.50 12.66 3.52
C PRO A 106 -15.75 12.43 2.19
N GLU A 107 -15.32 13.53 1.57
CA GLU A 107 -14.54 13.49 0.34
C GLU A 107 -13.16 12.87 0.58
N PRO A 108 -12.68 11.95 -0.30
CA PRO A 108 -11.33 11.41 -0.19
C PRO A 108 -10.24 12.49 -0.30
N ALA A 109 -9.14 12.31 0.42
CA ALA A 109 -8.07 13.31 0.45
C ALA A 109 -7.18 13.30 -0.82
N ASN A 110 -7.10 12.17 -1.53
CA ASN A 110 -6.24 11.99 -2.72
C ASN A 110 -7.10 11.62 -3.94
N ILE A 111 -7.80 12.61 -4.51
CA ILE A 111 -8.67 12.41 -5.67
C ILE A 111 -7.85 12.52 -6.96
N VAL A 112 -7.87 11.47 -7.79
CA VAL A 112 -7.20 11.40 -9.09
C VAL A 112 -8.17 11.54 -10.28
N ALA A 113 -9.47 11.29 -10.04
CA ALA A 113 -10.53 11.53 -11.01
C ALA A 113 -11.89 11.70 -10.31
N GLU A 114 -12.75 12.50 -10.93
CA GLU A 114 -14.14 12.69 -10.52
C GLU A 114 -15.08 12.52 -11.70
N ALA A 115 -16.22 11.88 -11.49
CA ALA A 115 -17.24 11.74 -12.50
C ALA A 115 -18.65 11.83 -11.88
N PRO A 116 -19.64 12.45 -12.57
CA PRO A 116 -21.00 12.55 -12.02
C PRO A 116 -21.75 11.21 -12.00
N THR A 117 -21.34 10.26 -12.81
CA THR A 117 -21.92 8.91 -12.91
C THR A 117 -20.86 7.89 -13.30
N ALA A 118 -21.09 6.61 -13.03
CA ALA A 118 -20.19 5.51 -13.40
C ALA A 118 -19.84 5.49 -14.91
N ASP A 119 -20.83 5.68 -15.78
CA ASP A 119 -20.65 5.71 -17.24
C ASP A 119 -19.77 6.87 -17.73
N ALA A 120 -19.56 7.90 -16.92
CA ALA A 120 -18.72 9.05 -17.24
C ALA A 120 -17.26 8.87 -16.79
N VAL A 121 -16.93 7.81 -16.10
CA VAL A 121 -15.55 7.49 -15.71
C VAL A 121 -14.78 6.94 -16.92
N ASP A 122 -13.65 7.56 -17.26
CA ASP A 122 -12.73 7.02 -18.27
C ASP A 122 -11.85 5.91 -17.66
N THR A 123 -12.43 4.73 -17.52
CA THR A 123 -11.74 3.54 -16.95
C THR A 123 -10.56 3.12 -17.81
N ALA A 124 -10.59 3.40 -19.13
CA ALA A 124 -9.52 3.05 -20.03
C ALA A 124 -8.28 3.95 -19.85
N ASP A 125 -8.47 5.26 -19.64
CA ASP A 125 -7.39 6.20 -19.31
C ASP A 125 -6.80 5.89 -17.94
N LEU A 126 -7.64 5.70 -16.94
CA LEU A 126 -7.19 5.37 -15.57
C LEU A 126 -6.38 4.07 -15.52
N ALA A 127 -6.85 3.03 -16.21
CA ALA A 127 -6.11 1.77 -16.30
C ALA A 127 -4.76 1.93 -17.02
N ALA A 128 -4.69 2.78 -18.06
CA ALA A 128 -3.44 3.04 -18.77
C ALA A 128 -2.42 3.84 -17.92
N ARG A 129 -2.90 4.65 -17.00
CA ARG A 129 -2.09 5.54 -16.14
C ARG A 129 -1.90 5.01 -14.71
N ILE A 130 -2.27 3.77 -14.42
CA ILE A 130 -2.20 3.22 -13.06
C ILE A 130 -0.80 3.34 -12.45
N ASP A 131 0.25 3.25 -13.27
CA ASP A 131 1.65 3.35 -12.85
C ASP A 131 2.11 4.80 -12.56
N ASP A 132 1.31 5.81 -12.94
CA ASP A 132 1.59 7.23 -12.65
C ASP A 132 1.17 7.62 -11.23
N PHE A 133 0.35 6.83 -10.56
CA PHE A 133 -0.15 7.13 -9.23
C PHE A 133 0.85 6.69 -8.14
N GLU A 134 0.75 7.30 -6.96
CA GLU A 134 1.61 6.93 -5.84
C GLU A 134 1.35 5.47 -5.42
N PRO A 135 2.40 4.61 -5.38
CA PRO A 135 2.23 3.20 -5.04
C PRO A 135 1.98 3.00 -3.54
N HIS A 136 1.23 1.96 -3.22
CA HIS A 136 1.13 1.45 -1.85
C HIS A 136 2.38 0.63 -1.53
N VAL A 137 3.29 1.22 -0.75
CA VAL A 137 4.58 0.63 -0.37
C VAL A 137 4.53 0.19 1.09
N THR A 138 5.00 -1.03 1.33
CA THR A 138 5.19 -1.60 2.67
C THR A 138 6.66 -1.93 2.92
N LEU A 139 7.03 -2.16 4.18
CA LEU A 139 8.38 -2.64 4.49
C LEU A 139 8.66 -3.99 3.82
N GLU A 140 7.66 -4.88 3.78
CA GLU A 140 7.77 -6.20 3.16
C GLU A 140 8.05 -6.11 1.66
N THR A 141 7.41 -5.18 0.95
CA THR A 141 7.66 -5.00 -0.49
C THR A 141 9.05 -4.48 -0.76
N LEU A 142 9.58 -3.53 0.04
CA LEU A 142 10.96 -3.07 -0.08
C LEU A 142 11.97 -4.17 0.27
N VAL A 143 11.69 -5.00 1.27
CA VAL A 143 12.54 -6.16 1.59
C VAL A 143 12.51 -7.20 0.46
N ALA A 144 11.36 -7.43 -0.17
CA ALA A 144 11.25 -8.32 -1.33
C ALA A 144 12.04 -7.77 -2.54
N GLU A 145 11.97 -6.47 -2.79
CA GLU A 145 12.75 -5.77 -3.81
C GLU A 145 14.26 -5.92 -3.56
N ALA A 146 14.74 -5.65 -2.34
CA ALA A 146 16.14 -5.86 -1.97
C ALA A 146 16.60 -7.31 -2.16
N LYS A 147 15.74 -8.30 -1.88
CA LYS A 147 16.03 -9.72 -2.11
C LYS A 147 16.05 -10.11 -3.59
N ALA A 148 15.32 -9.38 -4.42
CA ALA A 148 15.32 -9.58 -5.88
C ALA A 148 16.48 -8.87 -6.58
N SER A 149 17.27 -8.07 -5.88
CA SER A 149 18.45 -7.39 -6.40
C SER A 149 19.44 -8.38 -7.03
N PRO A 150 20.05 -8.05 -8.18
CA PRO A 150 21.13 -8.85 -8.76
C PRO A 150 22.34 -9.05 -7.83
N LEU A 151 22.48 -8.21 -6.80
CA LEU A 151 23.55 -8.30 -5.81
C LEU A 151 23.18 -9.10 -4.56
N ALA A 152 21.91 -9.56 -4.45
CA ALA A 152 21.41 -10.30 -3.29
C ALA A 152 22.18 -11.61 -3.02
N GLU A 153 22.70 -12.28 -4.07
CA GLU A 153 23.53 -13.49 -3.93
C GLU A 153 24.83 -13.24 -3.14
N ARG A 154 25.31 -11.99 -3.09
CA ARG A 154 26.52 -11.59 -2.38
C ARG A 154 26.24 -11.04 -0.99
N ALA A 155 24.97 -10.81 -0.69
CA ALA A 155 24.53 -10.20 0.57
C ALA A 155 24.46 -11.23 1.68
N GLY A 156 24.99 -10.88 2.83
CA GLY A 156 24.89 -11.65 4.07
C GLY A 156 23.99 -10.99 5.10
N ALA A 157 23.50 -9.76 4.82
CA ALA A 157 22.64 -9.01 5.75
C ALA A 157 21.63 -8.12 5.03
N ILE A 158 20.43 -8.05 5.57
CA ILE A 158 19.44 -7.02 5.29
C ILE A 158 19.14 -6.33 6.63
N ALA A 159 19.33 -5.01 6.70
CA ALA A 159 18.88 -4.21 7.83
C ALA A 159 17.69 -3.37 7.41
N THR A 160 16.74 -3.19 8.32
CA THR A 160 15.54 -2.39 8.11
C THR A 160 15.40 -1.34 9.19
N PHE A 161 14.91 -0.17 8.81
CA PHE A 161 14.50 0.88 9.73
C PHE A 161 13.09 1.34 9.36
N THR A 162 12.25 1.50 10.40
CA THR A 162 10.89 2.04 10.26
C THR A 162 10.75 3.26 11.17
N GLY A 163 10.33 4.38 10.60
CA GLY A 163 9.94 5.56 11.36
C GLY A 163 8.41 5.63 11.47
N GLN A 164 7.90 5.97 12.65
CA GLN A 164 6.47 6.04 12.94
C GLN A 164 6.05 7.40 13.45
N VAL A 165 4.78 7.76 13.25
CA VAL A 165 4.16 8.90 13.91
C VAL A 165 4.04 8.62 15.40
N ARG A 166 4.74 9.41 16.22
CA ARG A 166 4.66 9.25 17.67
C ARG A 166 3.28 9.60 18.19
N VAL A 167 2.74 8.75 19.03
CA VAL A 167 1.48 9.01 19.72
C VAL A 167 1.63 10.11 20.77
N LYS A 168 2.82 10.22 21.41
CA LYS A 168 3.18 11.23 22.40
C LYS A 168 4.68 11.48 22.36
N ASP A 169 5.12 12.71 22.63
CA ASP A 169 6.54 13.03 22.80
C ASP A 169 7.00 12.78 24.26
N SER A 170 6.10 12.98 25.23
CA SER A 170 6.34 12.69 26.66
C SER A 170 5.10 12.08 27.30
N PRO A 171 5.22 11.43 28.49
CA PRO A 171 4.08 10.83 29.20
C PRO A 171 2.93 11.81 29.50
N ASP A 172 3.25 13.09 29.70
CA ASP A 172 2.30 14.12 30.11
C ASP A 172 1.70 14.91 28.92
N ASP A 173 2.16 14.65 27.67
CA ASP A 173 1.67 15.35 26.49
C ASP A 173 0.29 14.82 26.05
N SER A 174 -0.45 15.70 25.36
CA SER A 174 -1.65 15.28 24.63
C SER A 174 -1.28 14.28 23.54
N ARG A 175 -2.23 13.40 23.19
CA ARG A 175 -2.02 12.46 22.09
C ARG A 175 -1.98 13.20 20.76
N THR A 176 -1.04 12.84 19.91
CA THR A 176 -1.08 13.20 18.49
C THR A 176 -2.27 12.47 17.86
N GLU A 177 -3.11 13.20 17.14
CA GLU A 177 -4.21 12.60 16.39
C GLU A 177 -3.73 12.20 14.99
N HIS A 178 -3.10 13.13 14.29
CA HIS A 178 -2.51 12.93 12.97
C HIS A 178 -1.31 13.84 12.75
N LEU A 179 -0.52 13.52 11.75
CA LEU A 179 0.58 14.33 11.25
C LEU A 179 0.40 14.51 9.75
N ALA A 180 0.32 15.74 9.28
CA ALA A 180 0.23 16.05 7.86
C ALA A 180 1.62 16.39 7.31
N PHE A 181 2.06 15.66 6.31
CA PHE A 181 3.27 15.97 5.55
C PHE A 181 2.90 16.54 4.20
N GLU A 182 3.23 17.81 3.99
CA GLU A 182 3.24 18.39 2.66
C GLU A 182 4.60 18.08 2.02
N LYS A 183 4.58 17.40 0.92
CA LYS A 183 5.77 17.05 0.17
C LYS A 183 5.95 18.04 -0.97
N TYR A 184 7.15 18.60 -1.09
CA TYR A 184 7.66 19.04 -2.38
C TYR A 184 8.18 17.78 -3.07
N GLU A 185 7.31 17.11 -3.84
CA GLU A 185 7.51 15.72 -4.31
C GLU A 185 8.84 15.52 -5.01
N ASP A 186 9.17 16.37 -5.96
CA ASP A 186 10.41 16.29 -6.72
C ASP A 186 11.65 16.40 -5.83
N VAL A 187 11.66 17.34 -4.88
CA VAL A 187 12.82 17.59 -4.00
C VAL A 187 13.06 16.44 -3.01
N ALA A 188 12.00 15.82 -2.50
CA ALA A 188 12.14 14.72 -1.55
C ALA A 188 12.65 13.45 -2.27
N ALA A 189 12.11 13.15 -3.45
CA ALA A 189 12.54 12.01 -4.28
C ALA A 189 14.00 12.17 -4.71
N GLU A 190 14.40 13.34 -5.23
CA GLU A 190 15.78 13.64 -5.60
C GLU A 190 16.75 13.50 -4.40
N ARG A 191 16.34 13.96 -3.21
CA ARG A 191 17.16 13.84 -2.01
C ARG A 191 17.29 12.40 -1.54
N MET A 192 16.21 11.63 -1.54
CA MET A 192 16.28 10.20 -1.18
C MET A 192 17.16 9.44 -2.16
N ALA A 193 17.01 9.68 -3.46
CA ALA A 193 17.89 9.08 -4.47
C ALA A 193 19.37 9.43 -4.24
N ALA A 194 19.68 10.71 -4.01
CA ALA A 194 21.05 11.15 -3.74
C ALA A 194 21.65 10.52 -2.47
N ILE A 195 20.86 10.37 -1.41
CA ILE A 195 21.27 9.68 -0.17
C ILE A 195 21.48 8.19 -0.43
N SER A 196 20.57 7.54 -1.16
CA SER A 196 20.70 6.13 -1.55
C SER A 196 21.99 5.89 -2.33
N ASP A 197 22.28 6.71 -3.32
CA ASP A 197 23.50 6.63 -4.12
C ASP A 197 24.78 6.80 -3.25
N GLU A 198 24.81 7.84 -2.40
CA GLU A 198 25.95 8.07 -1.48
C GLU A 198 26.19 6.90 -0.53
N LEU A 199 25.11 6.31 -0.01
CA LEU A 199 25.20 5.19 0.91
C LEU A 199 25.60 3.89 0.21
N THR A 200 25.13 3.68 -1.01
CA THR A 200 25.48 2.52 -1.84
C THR A 200 26.94 2.54 -2.29
N ASP A 201 27.55 3.73 -2.40
CA ASP A 201 28.99 3.87 -2.69
C ASP A 201 29.91 3.40 -1.54
N ARG A 202 29.36 3.15 -0.35
CA ARG A 202 30.13 2.63 0.79
C ARG A 202 30.54 1.19 0.57
N GLU A 203 31.77 0.86 0.97
CA GLU A 203 32.29 -0.49 0.85
C GLU A 203 31.41 -1.49 1.63
N GLY A 204 30.98 -2.55 0.94
CA GLY A 204 30.15 -3.61 1.52
C GLY A 204 28.65 -3.33 1.53
N VAL A 205 28.19 -2.15 1.11
CA VAL A 205 26.78 -1.83 0.88
C VAL A 205 26.45 -2.12 -0.57
N PHE A 206 25.36 -2.79 -0.84
CA PHE A 206 24.97 -3.22 -2.18
C PHE A 206 23.76 -2.46 -2.71
N GLU A 207 22.81 -2.13 -1.83
CA GLU A 207 21.61 -1.41 -2.19
C GLU A 207 21.01 -0.74 -0.96
N VAL A 208 20.45 0.44 -1.15
CA VAL A 208 19.69 1.16 -0.12
C VAL A 208 18.36 1.60 -0.73
N LEU A 209 17.28 1.01 -0.26
CA LEU A 209 15.93 1.36 -0.66
C LEU A 209 15.29 2.23 0.42
N MET A 210 14.68 3.33 0.01
CA MET A 210 14.03 4.25 0.93
C MET A 210 12.66 4.65 0.39
N HIS A 211 11.68 4.68 1.28
CA HIS A 211 10.36 5.20 0.98
C HIS A 211 9.88 6.09 2.12
N HIS A 212 9.35 7.25 1.77
CA HIS A 212 8.72 8.17 2.70
C HIS A 212 7.27 8.39 2.28
N ARG A 213 6.33 8.04 3.14
CA ARG A 213 4.91 8.30 2.93
C ARG A 213 4.61 9.79 3.06
N VAL A 214 3.63 10.27 2.29
CA VAL A 214 3.16 11.66 2.28
C VAL A 214 1.67 11.73 2.57
N GLY A 215 1.17 12.94 2.82
CA GLY A 215 -0.22 13.18 3.17
C GLY A 215 -0.46 13.13 4.67
N VAL A 216 -1.66 12.75 5.07
CA VAL A 216 -2.07 12.67 6.48
C VAL A 216 -1.78 11.27 6.99
N MET A 217 -1.01 11.15 8.06
CA MET A 217 -0.74 9.91 8.79
C MET A 217 -1.35 9.96 10.17
N GLU A 218 -1.98 8.89 10.60
CA GLU A 218 -2.49 8.75 11.96
C GLU A 218 -1.37 8.42 12.96
N ALA A 219 -1.65 8.64 14.24
CA ALA A 219 -0.71 8.30 15.30
C ALA A 219 -0.44 6.78 15.35
N GLY A 220 0.82 6.40 15.23
CA GLY A 220 1.26 5.00 15.19
C GLY A 220 1.48 4.47 13.78
N GLU A 221 1.05 5.17 12.73
CA GLU A 221 1.34 4.77 11.35
C GLU A 221 2.82 4.93 10.99
N ASP A 222 3.30 4.04 10.14
CA ASP A 222 4.64 4.11 9.57
C ASP A 222 4.74 5.21 8.51
N ILE A 223 5.80 6.02 8.58
CA ILE A 223 6.04 7.15 7.68
C ILE A 223 7.29 7.01 6.83
N VAL A 224 8.27 6.25 7.31
CA VAL A 224 9.55 6.05 6.62
C VAL A 224 9.93 4.58 6.68
N PHE A 225 10.37 4.05 5.57
CA PHE A 225 11.01 2.75 5.47
C PHE A 225 12.39 2.92 4.87
N VAL A 226 13.38 2.25 5.45
CA VAL A 226 14.72 2.10 4.88
C VAL A 226 15.08 0.63 4.92
N VAL A 227 15.57 0.11 3.79
CA VAL A 227 16.09 -1.24 3.66
C VAL A 227 17.50 -1.17 3.11
N VAL A 228 18.46 -1.77 3.80
CA VAL A 228 19.87 -1.82 3.42
C VAL A 228 20.27 -3.25 3.13
N LEU A 229 20.73 -3.52 1.92
CA LEU A 229 21.32 -4.78 1.51
C LEU A 229 22.84 -4.68 1.58
N ALA A 230 23.49 -5.52 2.36
CA ALA A 230 24.94 -5.44 2.59
C ALA A 230 25.64 -6.81 2.69
N GLY A 231 26.95 -6.83 2.51
CA GLY A 231 27.77 -8.03 2.64
C GLY A 231 27.79 -8.61 4.05
N HIS A 232 27.85 -7.74 5.06
CA HIS A 232 27.84 -8.14 6.46
C HIS A 232 26.97 -7.20 7.30
N ARG A 233 26.59 -7.64 8.48
CA ARG A 233 25.72 -6.88 9.39
C ARG A 233 26.30 -5.53 9.83
N GLU A 234 27.64 -5.43 9.92
CA GLU A 234 28.30 -4.19 10.39
C GLU A 234 28.11 -3.05 9.38
N GLU A 235 28.26 -3.35 8.09
CA GLU A 235 28.01 -2.39 7.01
C GLU A 235 26.53 -2.00 6.98
N ALA A 236 25.62 -2.97 7.09
CA ALA A 236 24.20 -2.72 7.07
C ALA A 236 23.70 -1.79 8.19
N PHE A 237 24.30 -1.87 9.40
CA PHE A 237 23.92 -1.02 10.54
C PHE A 237 24.71 0.30 10.64
N ARG A 238 25.78 0.47 9.87
CA ARG A 238 26.53 1.73 9.79
C ARG A 238 26.06 2.65 8.66
N THR A 239 25.22 2.12 7.80
CA THR A 239 24.57 2.85 6.71
C THR A 239 23.38 3.63 7.22
#